data_ab5ac966ad45c86ac5c49a557de7ca2d
#
_entry.id   ab5ac966ad45c86ac5c49a557de7ca2d
#
_cell.length_a   1.000
_cell.length_b   1.000
_cell.length_c   1.000
_cell.angle_alpha   90.00
_cell.angle_beta   90.00
_cell.angle_gamma   90.00
#
_symmetry.space_group_name_H-M   'P 1'
#
loop_
_entity.id
_entity.type
_entity.pdbx_description
1 polymer ?
#
loop_
_entity_poly.entity_id
_entity_poly.type
_entity_poly.pdbx_seq_one_letter_code
_entity_poly.pdbx_strand_id
1 'polypeptide(L)'
;MIAALAPNPSIDRFFLVADQVRVGGIHRPAELVATAGGKGLNVARAAATLGGDVRAIALLAGHAGRWIADELLDNAIRADVVWTTGETRSSLSAADPESGRPTEFYERGESTDPAAWERFAERVSAVSGARWASLAGSLPPGVPASASADLVERARETGARVVVDQWGAALTAAIGAAPDLLKVNAAEAKAQTGIEEPRAAALALHEQLVGRRDALGLGAPTTIVTAGESGAWLIDSEGVVWHGSLDVRGPFPSGSGDSFLGGLLVALDAEGDGEPRWHETLPLALGAGVANAERAGAGKLDPRRARALAAQAVVARA
;
A
#
# COMPACT_ATOMS: atom_id res chain seq x y z
N MET A 1 -7.55 -3.04 -15.22
CA MET A 1 -6.14 -3.28 -14.82
C MET A 1 -5.71 -2.29 -13.75
N ILE A 2 -4.89 -2.73 -12.80
CA ILE A 2 -4.30 -1.93 -11.72
C ILE A 2 -2.80 -1.78 -11.98
N ALA A 3 -2.27 -0.56 -12.00
CA ALA A 3 -0.85 -0.27 -12.05
C ALA A 3 -0.32 -0.03 -10.63
N ALA A 4 0.56 -0.90 -10.14
CA ALA A 4 1.15 -0.78 -8.81
C ALA A 4 2.56 -0.19 -8.91
N LEU A 5 2.73 1.07 -8.49
CA LEU A 5 4.01 1.76 -8.52
C LEU A 5 4.82 1.37 -7.28
N ALA A 6 6.00 0.80 -7.50
CA ALA A 6 6.92 0.37 -6.46
C ALA A 6 8.29 1.06 -6.64
N PRO A 7 8.40 2.36 -6.28
CA PRO A 7 9.64 3.11 -6.46
C PRO A 7 10.78 2.67 -5.53
N ASN A 8 10.46 2.06 -4.37
CA ASN A 8 11.45 1.64 -3.37
C ASN A 8 11.13 0.25 -2.79
N PRO A 9 11.18 -0.81 -3.63
CA PRO A 9 10.94 -2.19 -3.18
C PRO A 9 11.97 -2.67 -2.17
N SER A 10 11.69 -3.82 -1.55
CA SER A 10 12.60 -4.49 -0.63
C SER A 10 12.44 -6.01 -0.70
N ILE A 11 13.47 -6.77 -0.28
CA ILE A 11 13.22 -8.13 0.15
C ILE A 11 12.69 -8.06 1.58
N ASP A 12 11.41 -8.35 1.77
CA ASP A 12 10.82 -8.39 3.11
C ASP A 12 11.02 -9.78 3.71
N ARG A 13 11.78 -9.85 4.81
CA ARG A 13 12.08 -11.08 5.55
C ARG A 13 11.32 -11.09 6.85
N PHE A 14 10.56 -12.14 7.09
CA PHE A 14 9.83 -12.35 8.31
C PHE A 14 10.39 -13.55 9.07
N PHE A 15 10.88 -13.34 10.28
CA PHE A 15 11.45 -14.35 11.15
C PHE A 15 10.47 -14.67 12.27
N LEU A 16 10.01 -15.92 12.31
CA LEU A 16 9.32 -16.47 13.47
C LEU A 16 10.36 -17.08 14.41
N VAL A 17 10.60 -16.43 15.55
CA VAL A 17 11.49 -16.94 16.60
C VAL A 17 10.67 -17.70 17.65
N ALA A 18 11.25 -18.77 18.19
CA ALA A 18 10.55 -19.60 19.17
C ALA A 18 10.45 -18.94 20.56
N ASP A 19 11.44 -18.10 20.88
CA ASP A 19 11.58 -17.42 22.17
C ASP A 19 11.48 -15.91 21.98
N GLN A 20 11.37 -15.19 23.10
CA GLN A 20 11.38 -13.73 23.12
C GLN A 20 12.63 -13.14 22.44
N VAL A 21 12.42 -12.13 21.59
CA VAL A 21 13.55 -11.39 20.97
C VAL A 21 14.22 -10.53 22.04
N ARG A 22 15.52 -10.81 22.29
CA ARG A 22 16.33 -10.14 23.32
C ARG A 22 17.52 -9.39 22.70
N VAL A 23 17.73 -8.18 23.14
CA VAL A 23 18.93 -7.42 22.75
C VAL A 23 20.20 -8.14 23.26
N GLY A 24 21.18 -8.30 22.37
CA GLY A 24 22.43 -9.05 22.67
C GLY A 24 22.30 -10.57 22.56
N GLY A 25 21.12 -11.10 22.26
CA GLY A 25 20.88 -12.53 22.04
C GLY A 25 21.24 -13.00 20.61
N ILE A 26 21.46 -14.31 20.48
CA ILE A 26 21.52 -14.99 19.17
C ILE A 26 20.22 -15.72 18.97
N HIS A 27 19.42 -15.26 18.01
CA HIS A 27 18.13 -15.86 17.68
C HIS A 27 18.22 -16.69 16.41
N ARG A 28 17.66 -17.91 16.45
CA ARG A 28 17.52 -18.79 15.29
C ARG A 28 16.04 -18.93 15.00
N PRO A 29 15.53 -18.32 13.92
CA PRO A 29 14.12 -18.41 13.60
C PRO A 29 13.71 -19.87 13.34
N ALA A 30 12.56 -20.27 13.84
CA ALA A 30 11.92 -21.55 13.54
C ALA A 30 11.39 -21.57 12.10
N GLU A 31 10.97 -20.42 11.60
CA GLU A 31 10.48 -20.22 10.23
C GLU A 31 11.00 -18.90 9.66
N LEU A 32 11.34 -18.92 8.38
CA LEU A 32 11.72 -17.76 7.59
C LEU A 32 10.78 -17.65 6.38
N VAL A 33 10.10 -16.52 6.27
CA VAL A 33 9.35 -16.14 5.08
C VAL A 33 10.08 -14.97 4.41
N ALA A 34 10.37 -15.09 3.12
CA ALA A 34 10.92 -14.00 2.31
C ALA A 34 9.95 -13.70 1.15
N THR A 35 9.75 -12.42 0.85
CA THR A 35 8.87 -11.97 -0.22
C THR A 35 9.45 -10.76 -0.95
N ALA A 36 9.14 -10.62 -2.24
CA ALA A 36 9.33 -9.37 -2.98
C ALA A 36 8.42 -8.32 -2.35
N GLY A 37 8.95 -7.40 -1.58
CA GLY A 37 8.22 -6.54 -0.66
C GLY A 37 8.39 -5.05 -0.93
N GLY A 38 8.09 -4.25 0.10
CA GLY A 38 7.80 -2.84 -0.01
C GLY A 38 6.33 -2.61 -0.38
N LYS A 39 5.70 -1.53 0.17
CA LYS A 39 4.24 -1.31 0.07
C LYS A 39 3.69 -1.52 -1.36
N GLY A 40 4.34 -0.96 -2.40
CA GLY A 40 3.86 -1.08 -3.78
C GLY A 40 3.77 -2.54 -4.27
N LEU A 41 4.78 -3.37 -3.99
CA LEU A 41 4.76 -4.79 -4.36
C LEU A 41 3.83 -5.63 -3.47
N ASN A 42 3.66 -5.25 -2.20
CA ASN A 42 2.69 -5.88 -1.32
C ASN A 42 1.25 -5.66 -1.81
N VAL A 43 0.93 -4.43 -2.25
CA VAL A 43 -0.36 -4.09 -2.90
C VAL A 43 -0.54 -4.93 -4.17
N ALA A 44 0.48 -5.00 -5.02
CA ALA A 44 0.44 -5.79 -6.25
C ALA A 44 0.16 -7.28 -5.96
N ARG A 45 0.86 -7.87 -5.00
CA ARG A 45 0.69 -9.27 -4.61
C ARG A 45 -0.71 -9.52 -4.06
N ALA A 46 -1.18 -8.69 -3.13
CA ALA A 46 -2.51 -8.84 -2.54
C ALA A 46 -3.60 -8.75 -3.62
N ALA A 47 -3.51 -7.77 -4.52
CA ALA A 47 -4.47 -7.61 -5.60
C ALA A 47 -4.43 -8.79 -6.59
N ALA A 48 -3.25 -9.25 -7.01
CA ALA A 48 -3.09 -10.41 -7.90
C ALA A 48 -3.64 -11.69 -7.25
N THR A 49 -3.35 -11.93 -5.97
CA THR A 49 -3.87 -13.07 -5.21
C THR A 49 -5.40 -13.08 -5.15
N LEU A 50 -6.03 -11.91 -5.10
CA LEU A 50 -7.49 -11.76 -5.14
C LEU A 50 -8.09 -11.85 -6.54
N GLY A 51 -7.26 -12.06 -7.57
CA GLY A 51 -7.67 -12.22 -8.97
C GLY A 51 -7.73 -10.92 -9.75
N GLY A 52 -7.15 -9.83 -9.24
CA GLY A 52 -7.04 -8.56 -9.95
C GLY A 52 -6.05 -8.64 -11.13
N ASP A 53 -6.36 -7.91 -12.19
CA ASP A 53 -5.44 -7.70 -13.31
C ASP A 53 -4.44 -6.61 -12.93
N VAL A 54 -3.20 -7.02 -12.55
CA VAL A 54 -2.18 -6.13 -11.96
C VAL A 54 -0.93 -6.11 -12.82
N ARG A 55 -0.34 -4.92 -12.94
CA ARG A 55 1.01 -4.70 -13.43
C ARG A 55 1.81 -3.88 -12.42
N ALA A 56 2.90 -4.41 -11.92
CA ALA A 56 3.84 -3.67 -11.09
C ALA A 56 4.82 -2.86 -11.96
N ILE A 57 5.17 -1.65 -11.52
CA ILE A 57 6.28 -0.87 -12.07
C ILE A 57 7.30 -0.75 -10.95
N ALA A 58 8.45 -1.41 -11.08
CA ALA A 58 9.40 -1.56 -9.99
C ALA A 58 10.78 -1.04 -10.35
N LEU A 59 11.39 -0.28 -9.43
CA LEU A 59 12.79 0.14 -9.52
C LEU A 59 13.65 -0.85 -8.72
N LEU A 60 14.48 -1.62 -9.42
CA LEU A 60 15.25 -2.72 -8.84
C LEU A 60 16.76 -2.55 -9.08
N ALA A 61 17.58 -3.12 -8.20
CA ALA A 61 19.04 -3.10 -8.29
C ALA A 61 19.67 -4.38 -7.77
N GLY A 62 20.81 -4.73 -8.35
CA GLY A 62 21.70 -5.77 -7.87
C GLY A 62 21.14 -7.20 -7.82
N HIS A 63 21.63 -8.00 -6.90
CA HIS A 63 21.21 -9.40 -6.72
C HIS A 63 19.85 -9.51 -6.05
N ALA A 64 19.58 -8.67 -5.04
CA ALA A 64 18.28 -8.62 -4.39
C ALA A 64 17.18 -8.19 -5.37
N GLY A 65 17.46 -7.24 -6.26
CA GLY A 65 16.53 -6.85 -7.32
C GLY A 65 16.23 -8.01 -8.28
N ARG A 66 17.23 -8.81 -8.67
CA ARG A 66 17.01 -10.00 -9.50
C ARG A 66 16.13 -11.03 -8.80
N TRP A 67 16.44 -11.30 -7.53
CA TRP A 67 15.60 -12.20 -6.72
C TRP A 67 14.14 -11.72 -6.65
N ILE A 68 13.93 -10.41 -6.48
CA ILE A 68 12.57 -9.83 -6.49
C ILE A 68 11.88 -10.05 -7.85
N ALA A 69 12.60 -9.80 -8.96
CA ALA A 69 12.05 -9.98 -10.30
C ALA A 69 11.65 -11.45 -10.56
N ASP A 70 12.47 -12.40 -10.14
CA ASP A 70 12.19 -13.83 -10.23
C ASP A 70 10.96 -14.21 -9.37
N GLU A 71 10.89 -13.71 -8.14
CA GLU A 71 9.76 -13.97 -7.23
C GLU A 71 8.43 -13.39 -7.75
N LEU A 72 8.46 -12.23 -8.41
CA LEU A 72 7.29 -11.67 -9.07
C LEU A 72 6.83 -12.56 -10.23
N LEU A 73 7.77 -13.08 -11.02
CA LEU A 73 7.47 -13.99 -12.12
C LEU A 73 6.87 -15.31 -11.61
N ASP A 74 7.47 -15.91 -10.57
CA ASP A 74 7.00 -17.16 -9.95
C ASP A 74 5.57 -17.03 -9.39
N ASN A 75 5.19 -15.84 -8.93
CA ASN A 75 3.85 -15.53 -8.47
C ASN A 75 2.91 -15.00 -9.58
N ALA A 76 3.31 -15.09 -10.83
CA ALA A 76 2.56 -14.62 -12.01
C ALA A 76 2.16 -13.13 -11.94
N ILE A 77 2.93 -12.30 -11.24
CA ILE A 77 2.74 -10.85 -11.18
C ILE A 77 3.52 -10.21 -12.33
N ARG A 78 2.82 -9.63 -13.29
CA ARG A 78 3.45 -8.89 -14.38
C ARG A 78 4.17 -7.66 -13.83
N ALA A 79 5.44 -7.49 -14.22
CA ALA A 79 6.25 -6.37 -13.76
C ALA A 79 7.03 -5.71 -14.91
N ASP A 80 6.96 -4.39 -14.99
CA ASP A 80 7.86 -3.56 -15.77
C ASP A 80 9.00 -3.12 -14.84
N VAL A 81 10.17 -3.74 -15.01
CA VAL A 81 11.32 -3.49 -14.16
C VAL A 81 12.21 -2.43 -14.78
N VAL A 82 12.52 -1.41 -14.00
CA VAL A 82 13.59 -0.44 -14.29
C VAL A 82 14.79 -0.76 -13.42
N TRP A 83 15.93 -1.02 -14.06
CA TRP A 83 17.16 -1.32 -13.35
C TRP A 83 17.96 -0.06 -13.02
N THR A 84 18.43 0.03 -11.77
CA THR A 84 19.34 1.05 -11.29
C THR A 84 20.64 0.42 -10.76
N THR A 85 21.61 1.25 -10.43
CA THR A 85 22.88 0.84 -9.79
C THR A 85 22.69 0.53 -8.31
N GLY A 86 23.66 -0.16 -7.71
CA GLY A 86 23.64 -0.52 -6.30
C GLY A 86 22.89 -1.84 -6.02
N GLU A 87 22.25 -1.92 -4.85
CA GLU A 87 21.54 -3.09 -4.37
C GLU A 87 20.14 -2.70 -3.87
N THR A 88 19.12 -3.49 -4.20
CA THR A 88 17.79 -3.32 -3.63
C THR A 88 17.82 -3.65 -2.14
N ARG A 89 17.25 -2.79 -1.33
CA ARG A 89 17.22 -2.90 0.14
C ARG A 89 16.50 -4.16 0.63
N SER A 90 16.75 -4.50 1.88
CA SER A 90 16.00 -5.51 2.62
C SER A 90 15.27 -4.90 3.81
N SER A 91 14.23 -5.57 4.25
CA SER A 91 13.61 -5.35 5.56
C SER A 91 13.55 -6.66 6.33
N LEU A 92 13.58 -6.57 7.65
CA LEU A 92 13.50 -7.70 8.55
C LEU A 92 12.46 -7.42 9.62
N SER A 93 11.48 -8.30 9.77
CA SER A 93 10.53 -8.33 10.88
C SER A 93 10.75 -9.60 11.67
N ALA A 94 11.16 -9.49 12.93
CA ALA A 94 11.29 -10.61 13.86
C ALA A 94 10.10 -10.62 14.80
N ALA A 95 9.26 -11.64 14.72
CA ALA A 95 8.12 -11.84 15.60
C ALA A 95 8.39 -12.99 16.57
N ASP A 96 8.04 -12.77 17.81
CA ASP A 96 8.01 -13.80 18.85
C ASP A 96 6.59 -13.96 19.43
N PRO A 97 6.26 -15.14 19.96
CA PRO A 97 4.90 -15.42 20.43
C PRO A 97 4.49 -14.62 21.69
N GLU A 98 5.44 -14.02 22.39
CA GLU A 98 5.17 -13.33 23.67
C GLU A 98 4.95 -11.83 23.50
N SER A 99 5.64 -11.17 22.53
CA SER A 99 5.60 -9.71 22.40
C SER A 99 4.34 -9.19 21.73
N GLY A 100 3.66 -10.00 20.92
CA GLY A 100 2.49 -9.61 20.14
C GLY A 100 2.76 -8.52 19.08
N ARG A 101 4.03 -8.08 18.95
CA ARG A 101 4.50 -7.10 17.97
C ARG A 101 5.86 -7.50 17.43
N PRO A 102 6.08 -7.44 16.10
CA PRO A 102 7.40 -7.72 15.55
C PRO A 102 8.39 -6.60 15.90
N THR A 103 9.67 -7.01 16.08
CA THR A 103 10.80 -6.07 16.03
C THR A 103 11.21 -5.91 14.59
N GLU A 104 11.23 -4.68 14.08
CA GLU A 104 11.41 -4.41 12.67
C GLU A 104 12.70 -3.62 12.39
N PHE A 105 13.42 -4.03 11.35
CA PHE A 105 14.62 -3.37 10.84
C PHE A 105 14.42 -3.08 9.34
N TYR A 106 14.44 -1.80 8.98
CA TYR A 106 14.29 -1.37 7.60
C TYR A 106 15.57 -0.73 7.10
N GLU A 107 16.18 -1.31 6.08
CA GLU A 107 17.26 -0.65 5.36
C GLU A 107 16.68 0.57 4.62
N ARG A 108 17.46 1.65 4.59
CA ARG A 108 17.09 2.85 3.82
C ARG A 108 17.20 2.62 2.31
N GLY A 109 18.09 1.72 1.90
CA GLY A 109 18.50 1.52 0.51
C GLY A 109 19.60 2.48 0.09
N GLU A 110 20.11 2.27 -1.11
CA GLU A 110 21.11 3.11 -1.74
C GLU A 110 20.47 4.27 -2.53
N SER A 111 21.25 5.33 -2.79
CA SER A 111 20.78 6.45 -3.60
C SER A 111 20.54 6.00 -5.04
N THR A 112 19.39 6.37 -5.57
CA THR A 112 19.00 6.03 -6.94
C THR A 112 19.76 6.89 -7.95
N ASP A 113 20.23 6.26 -9.02
CA ASP A 113 20.76 6.98 -10.18
C ASP A 113 19.66 7.85 -10.81
N PRO A 114 19.90 9.18 -11.00
CA PRO A 114 18.91 10.09 -11.58
C PRO A 114 18.38 9.64 -12.95
N ALA A 115 19.22 9.06 -13.81
CA ALA A 115 18.76 8.57 -15.11
C ALA A 115 17.87 7.32 -14.97
N ALA A 116 18.10 6.47 -13.98
CA ALA A 116 17.20 5.36 -13.67
C ALA A 116 15.87 5.84 -13.10
N TRP A 117 15.90 6.89 -12.26
CA TRP A 117 14.67 7.52 -11.78
C TRP A 117 13.81 8.09 -12.92
N GLU A 118 14.42 8.80 -13.87
CA GLU A 118 13.67 9.33 -15.02
C GLU A 118 13.07 8.20 -15.88
N ARG A 119 13.83 7.13 -16.13
CA ARG A 119 13.26 5.94 -16.81
C ARG A 119 12.10 5.31 -16.03
N PHE A 120 12.13 5.33 -14.70
CA PHE A 120 11.01 4.87 -13.87
C PHE A 120 9.78 5.79 -14.07
N ALA A 121 9.97 7.09 -14.01
CA ALA A 121 8.91 8.07 -14.23
C ALA A 121 8.32 7.97 -15.67
N GLU A 122 9.18 7.77 -16.68
CA GLU A 122 8.75 7.50 -18.07
C GLU A 122 7.91 6.22 -18.18
N ARG A 123 8.26 5.15 -17.44
CA ARG A 123 7.45 3.92 -17.39
C ARG A 123 6.08 4.16 -16.78
N VAL A 124 5.98 5.02 -15.77
CA VAL A 124 4.69 5.42 -15.23
C VAL A 124 3.85 6.14 -16.27
N SER A 125 4.42 7.09 -17.01
CA SER A 125 3.75 7.80 -18.11
C SER A 125 3.35 6.89 -19.29
N ALA A 126 4.01 5.75 -19.46
CA ALA A 126 3.75 4.80 -20.55
C ALA A 126 2.70 3.73 -20.19
N VAL A 127 2.18 3.73 -18.98
CA VAL A 127 1.13 2.77 -18.57
C VAL A 127 -0.15 3.08 -19.33
N SER A 128 -0.65 2.10 -20.06
CA SER A 128 -1.90 2.22 -20.79
C SER A 128 -2.95 1.22 -20.30
N GLY A 129 -4.22 1.62 -20.30
CA GLY A 129 -5.34 0.77 -19.92
C GLY A 129 -5.44 0.49 -18.42
N ALA A 130 -4.68 1.19 -17.57
CA ALA A 130 -4.89 1.15 -16.14
C ALA A 130 -6.10 2.00 -15.78
N ARG A 131 -7.04 1.41 -15.03
CA ARG A 131 -8.12 2.18 -14.41
C ARG A 131 -7.65 2.82 -13.12
N TRP A 132 -6.78 2.15 -12.38
CA TRP A 132 -6.19 2.62 -11.14
C TRP A 132 -4.67 2.53 -11.17
N ALA A 133 -4.01 3.56 -10.69
CA ALA A 133 -2.59 3.56 -10.39
C ALA A 133 -2.40 3.76 -8.87
N SER A 134 -1.64 2.88 -8.21
CA SER A 134 -1.34 3.02 -6.78
C SER A 134 0.10 3.45 -6.57
N LEU A 135 0.31 4.58 -5.89
CA LEU A 135 1.62 5.02 -5.40
C LEU A 135 1.69 4.73 -3.90
N ALA A 136 2.32 3.61 -3.53
CA ALA A 136 2.40 3.15 -2.16
C ALA A 136 3.85 3.00 -1.67
N GLY A 137 4.12 3.47 -0.45
CA GLY A 137 5.41 3.36 0.20
C GLY A 137 6.31 4.60 0.07
N SER A 138 7.58 4.45 0.45
CA SER A 138 8.58 5.51 0.40
C SER A 138 9.16 5.70 -0.99
N LEU A 139 9.71 6.87 -1.22
CA LEU A 139 10.66 7.11 -2.31
C LEU A 139 12.04 6.59 -1.92
N PRO A 140 12.88 6.18 -2.89
CA PRO A 140 14.25 5.77 -2.60
C PRO A 140 15.14 6.97 -2.23
N PRO A 141 16.26 6.76 -1.53
CA PRO A 141 17.24 7.81 -1.26
C PRO A 141 17.71 8.51 -2.54
N GLY A 142 17.96 9.80 -2.43
CA GLY A 142 18.36 10.65 -3.56
C GLY A 142 17.19 11.21 -4.38
N VAL A 143 15.98 10.68 -4.22
CA VAL A 143 14.76 11.17 -4.88
C VAL A 143 14.05 12.17 -3.95
N PRO A 144 13.77 13.39 -4.39
CA PRO A 144 13.11 14.40 -3.56
C PRO A 144 11.64 14.04 -3.33
N ALA A 145 11.08 14.49 -2.21
CA ALA A 145 9.68 14.25 -1.86
C ALA A 145 8.69 14.77 -2.92
N SER A 146 9.04 15.86 -3.62
CA SER A 146 8.25 16.42 -4.73
C SER A 146 8.03 15.44 -5.89
N ALA A 147 8.87 14.42 -6.02
CA ALA A 147 8.70 13.39 -7.03
C ALA A 147 7.41 12.55 -6.84
N SER A 148 6.84 12.53 -5.63
CA SER A 148 5.52 11.94 -5.42
C SER A 148 4.42 12.69 -6.16
N ALA A 149 4.50 14.01 -6.21
CA ALA A 149 3.56 14.84 -6.99
C ALA A 149 3.70 14.55 -8.49
N ASP A 150 4.94 14.53 -9.01
CA ASP A 150 5.23 14.22 -10.41
C ASP A 150 4.67 12.83 -10.81
N LEU A 151 4.84 11.81 -9.97
CA LEU A 151 4.30 10.47 -10.25
C LEU A 151 2.77 10.44 -10.25
N VAL A 152 2.11 11.21 -9.36
CA VAL A 152 0.64 11.34 -9.35
C VAL A 152 0.16 11.99 -10.65
N GLU A 153 0.80 13.07 -11.09
CA GLU A 153 0.46 13.78 -12.33
C GLU A 153 0.67 12.89 -13.55
N ARG A 154 1.83 12.26 -13.69
CA ARG A 154 2.16 11.32 -14.78
C ARG A 154 1.17 10.15 -14.85
N ALA A 155 0.81 9.56 -13.72
CA ALA A 155 -0.17 8.47 -13.68
C ALA A 155 -1.56 8.95 -14.11
N ARG A 156 -1.99 10.15 -13.67
CA ARG A 156 -3.26 10.75 -14.09
C ARG A 156 -3.30 11.04 -15.59
N GLU A 157 -2.20 11.51 -16.19
CA GLU A 157 -2.10 11.79 -17.62
C GLU A 157 -2.32 10.55 -18.49
N THR A 158 -2.11 9.34 -17.95
CA THR A 158 -2.45 8.07 -18.65
C THR A 158 -3.95 7.77 -18.68
N GLY A 159 -4.77 8.56 -17.99
CA GLY A 159 -6.20 8.34 -17.79
C GLY A 159 -6.53 7.47 -16.57
N ALA A 160 -5.55 7.04 -15.79
CA ALA A 160 -5.79 6.28 -14.57
C ALA A 160 -6.25 7.18 -13.41
N ARG A 161 -7.17 6.69 -12.58
CA ARG A 161 -7.40 7.25 -11.24
C ARG A 161 -6.22 6.89 -10.34
N VAL A 162 -5.78 7.83 -9.50
CA VAL A 162 -4.59 7.64 -8.69
C VAL A 162 -4.92 7.50 -7.22
N VAL A 163 -4.43 6.44 -6.60
CA VAL A 163 -4.47 6.25 -5.14
C VAL A 163 -3.07 6.39 -4.54
N VAL A 164 -2.99 7.09 -3.41
CA VAL A 164 -1.73 7.31 -2.67
C VAL A 164 -1.82 6.68 -1.29
N ASP A 165 -0.77 5.92 -0.91
CA ASP A 165 -0.51 5.38 0.43
C ASP A 165 0.94 5.67 0.82
N GLN A 166 1.19 6.89 1.26
CA GLN A 166 2.50 7.39 1.64
C GLN A 166 2.45 8.09 3.00
N TRP A 167 3.59 8.61 3.47
CA TRP A 167 3.68 9.37 4.72
C TRP A 167 4.70 10.54 4.63
N GLY A 168 4.63 11.45 5.59
CA GLY A 168 5.56 12.57 5.73
C GLY A 168 5.61 13.49 4.52
N ALA A 169 6.80 13.97 4.14
CA ALA A 169 6.96 14.94 3.07
C ALA A 169 6.49 14.42 1.69
N ALA A 170 6.62 13.11 1.43
CA ALA A 170 6.12 12.48 0.21
C ALA A 170 4.59 12.53 0.13
N LEU A 171 3.91 12.26 1.25
CA LEU A 171 2.46 12.40 1.35
C LEU A 171 2.01 13.85 1.13
N THR A 172 2.68 14.81 1.78
CA THR A 172 2.37 16.24 1.60
C THR A 172 2.50 16.66 0.13
N ALA A 173 3.56 16.22 -0.56
CA ALA A 173 3.74 16.49 -1.97
C ALA A 173 2.64 15.84 -2.84
N ALA A 174 2.32 14.58 -2.57
CA ALA A 174 1.27 13.86 -3.29
C ALA A 174 -0.13 14.49 -3.11
N ILE A 175 -0.47 14.95 -1.90
CA ILE A 175 -1.71 15.72 -1.65
C ILE A 175 -1.72 17.00 -2.51
N GLY A 176 -0.56 17.67 -2.65
CA GLY A 176 -0.40 18.81 -3.53
C GLY A 176 -0.79 18.55 -4.99
N ALA A 177 -0.56 17.35 -5.49
CA ALA A 177 -0.95 16.90 -6.84
C ALA A 177 -2.37 16.32 -6.91
N ALA A 178 -3.12 16.33 -5.81
CA ALA A 178 -4.55 16.03 -5.73
C ALA A 178 -4.93 14.64 -6.30
N PRO A 179 -4.48 13.51 -5.68
CA PRO A 179 -4.88 12.17 -6.10
C PRO A 179 -6.41 11.96 -5.97
N ASP A 180 -6.93 10.95 -6.65
CA ASP A 180 -8.36 10.62 -6.62
C ASP A 180 -8.77 9.94 -5.32
N LEU A 181 -7.85 9.17 -4.75
CA LEU A 181 -8.03 8.49 -3.47
C LEU A 181 -6.79 8.64 -2.61
N LEU A 182 -6.98 9.02 -1.36
CA LEU A 182 -5.96 9.03 -0.34
C LEU A 182 -6.26 7.92 0.68
N LYS A 183 -5.29 7.02 0.92
CA LYS A 183 -5.37 6.04 1.99
C LYS A 183 -4.13 6.14 2.86
N VAL A 184 -4.32 6.29 4.15
CA VAL A 184 -3.26 6.30 5.17
C VAL A 184 -3.71 5.52 6.41
N ASN A 185 -2.78 5.19 7.30
CA ASN A 185 -3.16 4.67 8.63
C ASN A 185 -3.34 5.80 9.64
N ALA A 186 -3.92 5.49 10.81
CA ALA A 186 -4.19 6.47 11.86
C ALA A 186 -2.94 7.21 12.35
N ALA A 187 -1.78 6.54 12.43
CA ALA A 187 -0.53 7.18 12.83
C ALA A 187 0.00 8.16 11.77
N GLU A 188 -0.10 7.79 10.50
CA GLU A 188 0.27 8.64 9.36
C GLU A 188 -0.70 9.85 9.26
N ALA A 189 -2.01 9.61 9.44
CA ALA A 189 -3.03 10.67 9.47
C ALA A 189 -2.77 11.66 10.61
N LYS A 190 -2.50 11.16 11.83
CA LYS A 190 -2.11 11.97 12.98
C LYS A 190 -0.85 12.79 12.69
N ALA A 191 0.18 12.18 12.14
CA ALA A 191 1.43 12.88 11.82
C ALA A 191 1.21 14.01 10.79
N GLN A 192 0.28 13.83 9.83
CA GLN A 192 -0.03 14.80 8.80
C GLN A 192 -0.95 15.94 9.28
N THR A 193 -1.91 15.64 10.16
CA THR A 193 -2.96 16.59 10.58
C THR A 193 -2.78 17.14 11.99
N GLY A 194 -2.01 16.45 12.85
CA GLY A 194 -1.94 16.70 14.28
C GLY A 194 -3.15 16.17 15.08
N ILE A 195 -4.11 15.51 14.44
CA ILE A 195 -5.37 15.04 15.05
C ILE A 195 -5.23 13.57 15.43
N GLU A 196 -5.53 13.26 16.71
CA GLU A 196 -5.41 11.89 17.26
C GLU A 196 -6.55 10.97 16.82
N GLU A 197 -7.78 11.49 16.79
CA GLU A 197 -8.98 10.70 16.52
C GLU A 197 -9.08 10.39 15.02
N PRO A 198 -9.14 9.10 14.60
CA PRO A 198 -9.01 8.69 13.20
C PRO A 198 -10.11 9.27 12.27
N ARG A 199 -11.35 9.38 12.74
CA ARG A 199 -12.45 9.96 11.96
C ARG A 199 -12.22 11.45 11.71
N ALA A 200 -11.84 12.19 12.74
CA ALA A 200 -11.57 13.63 12.60
C ALA A 200 -10.34 13.89 11.74
N ALA A 201 -9.29 13.04 11.85
CA ALA A 201 -8.11 13.11 10.99
C ALA A 201 -8.47 12.82 9.52
N ALA A 202 -9.37 11.85 9.27
CA ALA A 202 -9.86 11.55 7.93
C ALA A 202 -10.63 12.72 7.31
N LEU A 203 -11.51 13.37 8.09
CA LEU A 203 -12.24 14.57 7.64
C LEU A 203 -11.28 15.72 7.30
N ALA A 204 -10.29 16.00 8.17
CA ALA A 204 -9.31 17.05 7.93
C ALA A 204 -8.46 16.80 6.67
N LEU A 205 -8.03 15.54 6.45
CA LEU A 205 -7.33 15.15 5.21
C LEU A 205 -8.23 15.29 3.98
N HIS A 206 -9.48 14.91 4.09
CA HIS A 206 -10.45 15.02 3.01
C HIS A 206 -10.69 16.49 2.62
N GLU A 207 -10.88 17.39 3.58
CA GLU A 207 -11.03 18.83 3.34
C GLU A 207 -9.79 19.41 2.63
N GLN A 208 -8.58 19.05 3.06
CA GLN A 208 -7.35 19.47 2.39
C GLN A 208 -7.31 19.00 0.93
N LEU A 209 -7.70 17.76 0.68
CA LEU A 209 -7.66 17.17 -0.65
C LEU A 209 -8.75 17.76 -1.56
N VAL A 210 -9.96 17.98 -1.05
CA VAL A 210 -11.05 18.67 -1.76
C VAL A 210 -10.59 20.06 -2.21
N GLY A 211 -10.05 20.87 -1.29
CA GLY A 211 -9.57 22.21 -1.63
C GLY A 211 -8.48 22.22 -2.71
N ARG A 212 -7.62 21.18 -2.76
CA ARG A 212 -6.60 21.05 -3.83
C ARG A 212 -7.24 20.64 -5.16
N ARG A 213 -8.19 19.70 -5.14
CA ARG A 213 -8.87 19.24 -6.36
C ARG A 213 -9.74 20.34 -6.97
N ASP A 214 -10.46 21.10 -6.17
CA ASP A 214 -11.23 22.25 -6.61
C ASP A 214 -10.33 23.30 -7.29
N ALA A 215 -9.18 23.60 -6.70
CA ALA A 215 -8.21 24.54 -7.28
C ALA A 215 -7.66 24.09 -8.64
N LEU A 216 -7.68 22.77 -8.93
CA LEU A 216 -7.24 22.18 -10.20
C LEU A 216 -8.40 21.83 -11.14
N GLY A 217 -9.65 22.07 -10.76
CA GLY A 217 -10.84 21.73 -11.55
C GLY A 217 -11.06 20.21 -11.69
N LEU A 218 -10.62 19.43 -10.70
CA LEU A 218 -10.76 17.97 -10.65
C LEU A 218 -12.01 17.58 -9.85
N GLY A 219 -12.59 16.41 -10.15
CA GLY A 219 -13.72 15.87 -9.39
C GLY A 219 -13.38 15.58 -7.93
N ALA A 220 -14.39 15.43 -7.07
CA ALA A 220 -14.20 15.22 -5.63
C ALA A 220 -13.45 13.92 -5.32
N PRO A 221 -12.59 13.91 -4.28
CA PRO A 221 -11.77 12.77 -3.90
C PRO A 221 -12.46 11.80 -2.96
N THR A 222 -11.80 10.67 -2.70
CA THR A 222 -12.10 9.80 -1.57
C THR A 222 -10.93 9.79 -0.59
N THR A 223 -11.20 9.76 0.71
CA THR A 223 -10.17 9.65 1.76
C THR A 223 -10.47 8.48 2.68
N ILE A 224 -9.46 7.66 2.96
CA ILE A 224 -9.55 6.49 3.84
C ILE A 224 -8.47 6.57 4.91
N VAL A 225 -8.87 6.41 6.18
CA VAL A 225 -7.96 6.24 7.32
C VAL A 225 -8.21 4.87 7.94
N THR A 226 -7.22 3.98 7.84
CA THR A 226 -7.26 2.67 8.50
C THR A 226 -6.80 2.79 9.95
N ALA A 227 -7.52 2.19 10.89
CA ALA A 227 -7.30 2.30 12.34
C ALA A 227 -7.06 0.92 13.00
N GLY A 228 -6.38 0.02 12.31
CA GLY A 228 -6.08 -1.33 12.80
C GLY A 228 -7.35 -2.09 13.17
N GLU A 229 -7.43 -2.57 14.40
CA GLU A 229 -8.59 -3.33 14.91
C GLU A 229 -9.89 -2.52 14.98
N SER A 230 -9.80 -1.18 15.00
CA SER A 230 -10.96 -0.30 14.93
C SER A 230 -11.54 -0.13 13.52
N GLY A 231 -10.97 -0.83 12.52
CA GLY A 231 -11.47 -0.82 11.15
C GLY A 231 -10.95 0.35 10.31
N ALA A 232 -11.81 0.95 9.50
CA ALA A 232 -11.46 2.03 8.59
C ALA A 232 -12.57 3.09 8.52
N TRP A 233 -12.16 4.35 8.49
CA TRP A 233 -13.00 5.51 8.21
C TRP A 233 -12.79 5.93 6.76
N LEU A 234 -13.89 6.15 6.05
CA LEU A 234 -13.88 6.59 4.67
C LEU A 234 -14.80 7.80 4.51
N ILE A 235 -14.33 8.82 3.80
CA ILE A 235 -15.13 9.93 3.31
C ILE A 235 -15.16 9.83 1.80
N ASP A 236 -16.33 9.69 1.22
CA ASP A 236 -16.49 9.52 -0.23
C ASP A 236 -16.54 10.86 -0.99
N SER A 237 -16.69 10.80 -2.31
CA SER A 237 -16.76 11.95 -3.20
C SER A 237 -17.99 12.85 -2.96
N GLU A 238 -19.03 12.34 -2.28
CA GLU A 238 -20.21 13.13 -1.88
C GLU A 238 -20.06 13.71 -0.47
N GLY A 239 -18.93 13.44 0.22
CA GLY A 239 -18.68 13.85 1.61
C GLY A 239 -19.37 12.97 2.64
N VAL A 240 -19.95 11.83 2.23
CA VAL A 240 -20.57 10.89 3.17
C VAL A 240 -19.49 10.12 3.93
N VAL A 241 -19.65 10.08 5.25
CA VAL A 241 -18.75 9.33 6.13
C VAL A 241 -19.22 7.90 6.27
N TRP A 242 -18.30 6.97 6.04
CA TRP A 242 -18.51 5.53 6.21
C TRP A 242 -17.57 4.98 7.26
N HIS A 243 -18.03 4.02 8.04
CA HIS A 243 -17.18 3.22 8.90
C HIS A 243 -17.31 1.74 8.51
N GLY A 244 -16.15 1.12 8.31
CA GLY A 244 -16.06 -0.32 8.05
C GLY A 244 -15.27 -1.02 9.14
N SER A 245 -15.79 -2.12 9.68
CA SER A 245 -15.12 -2.92 10.72
C SER A 245 -15.30 -4.41 10.50
N LEU A 246 -14.39 -5.18 11.12
CA LEU A 246 -14.41 -6.63 11.13
C LEU A 246 -13.86 -7.13 12.47
N ASP A 247 -14.68 -7.85 13.22
CA ASP A 247 -14.30 -8.35 14.56
C ASP A 247 -13.51 -9.67 14.46
N VAL A 248 -12.40 -9.61 13.74
CA VAL A 248 -11.42 -10.71 13.63
C VAL A 248 -10.03 -10.12 13.65
N ARG A 249 -9.10 -10.76 14.36
CA ARG A 249 -7.72 -10.32 14.54
C ARG A 249 -6.75 -11.38 14.08
N GLY A 250 -5.57 -10.96 13.67
CA GLY A 250 -4.46 -11.84 13.34
C GLY A 250 -3.17 -11.41 14.04
N PRO A 251 -2.25 -12.37 14.28
CA PRO A 251 -1.00 -12.10 14.99
C PRO A 251 0.06 -11.36 14.16
N PHE A 252 -0.15 -11.18 12.84
CA PHE A 252 0.85 -10.65 11.92
C PHE A 252 0.33 -9.39 11.20
N PRO A 253 0.28 -8.22 11.85
CA PRO A 253 -0.33 -7.02 11.28
C PRO A 253 0.46 -6.39 10.12
N SER A 254 1.75 -6.74 9.97
CA SER A 254 2.61 -6.16 8.92
C SER A 254 2.07 -6.49 7.53
N GLY A 255 1.90 -5.48 6.68
CA GLY A 255 1.34 -5.61 5.34
C GLY A 255 -0.20 -5.65 5.25
N SER A 256 -0.92 -5.60 6.39
CA SER A 256 -2.40 -5.58 6.38
C SER A 256 -2.95 -4.33 5.70
N GLY A 257 -2.31 -3.16 5.86
CA GLY A 257 -2.67 -1.93 5.17
C GLY A 257 -2.47 -2.00 3.66
N ASP A 258 -1.42 -2.70 3.21
CA ASP A 258 -1.12 -2.92 1.79
C ASP A 258 -2.12 -3.92 1.19
N SER A 259 -2.46 -4.97 1.93
CA SER A 259 -3.47 -5.96 1.54
C SER A 259 -4.88 -5.36 1.51
N PHE A 260 -5.20 -4.49 2.46
CA PHE A 260 -6.43 -3.69 2.43
C PHE A 260 -6.51 -2.89 1.13
N LEU A 261 -5.44 -2.17 0.77
CA LEU A 261 -5.39 -1.38 -0.47
C LEU A 261 -5.49 -2.27 -1.71
N GLY A 262 -4.81 -3.42 -1.72
CA GLY A 262 -4.94 -4.40 -2.80
C GLY A 262 -6.36 -4.91 -2.99
N GLY A 263 -7.05 -5.27 -1.90
CA GLY A 263 -8.46 -5.69 -1.91
C GLY A 263 -9.40 -4.58 -2.35
N LEU A 264 -9.16 -3.35 -1.88
CA LEU A 264 -9.90 -2.17 -2.29
C LEU A 264 -9.81 -1.94 -3.80
N LEU A 265 -8.60 -1.98 -4.36
CA LEU A 265 -8.37 -1.75 -5.78
C LEU A 265 -9.01 -2.83 -6.66
N VAL A 266 -9.01 -4.09 -6.21
CA VAL A 266 -9.71 -5.18 -6.91
C VAL A 266 -11.21 -4.94 -6.95
N ALA A 267 -11.81 -4.51 -5.84
CA ALA A 267 -13.24 -4.20 -5.78
C ALA A 267 -13.57 -2.99 -6.67
N LEU A 268 -12.81 -1.90 -6.58
CA LEU A 268 -12.98 -0.70 -7.40
C LEU A 268 -12.79 -0.98 -8.91
N ASP A 269 -11.82 -1.81 -9.29
CA ASP A 269 -11.59 -2.17 -10.70
C ASP A 269 -12.75 -2.99 -11.25
N ALA A 270 -13.37 -3.83 -10.42
CA ALA A 270 -14.53 -4.65 -10.80
C ALA A 270 -15.83 -3.83 -10.96
N GLU A 271 -16.01 -2.73 -10.21
CA GLU A 271 -17.19 -1.87 -10.33
C GLU A 271 -17.22 -1.01 -11.60
N GLY A 272 -16.05 -0.78 -12.22
CA GLY A 272 -15.97 0.01 -13.44
C GLY A 272 -15.84 1.51 -13.18
N ASP A 273 -16.44 2.34 -14.05
CA ASP A 273 -16.26 3.81 -14.04
C ASP A 273 -17.34 4.56 -13.23
N GLY A 274 -18.27 3.83 -12.62
CA GLY A 274 -19.32 4.40 -11.77
C GLY A 274 -18.80 4.88 -10.40
N GLU A 275 -19.69 5.56 -9.65
CA GLU A 275 -19.41 5.87 -8.25
C GLU A 275 -19.37 4.58 -7.43
N PRO A 276 -18.36 4.40 -6.56
CA PRO A 276 -18.21 3.19 -5.79
C PRO A 276 -19.37 2.96 -4.81
N ARG A 277 -19.86 1.72 -4.76
CA ARG A 277 -20.82 1.29 -3.75
C ARG A 277 -20.09 0.84 -2.50
N TRP A 278 -19.75 1.78 -1.62
CA TRP A 278 -18.85 1.57 -0.50
C TRP A 278 -19.25 0.42 0.43
N HIS A 279 -20.53 0.14 0.59
CA HIS A 279 -21.05 -0.98 1.35
C HIS A 279 -20.74 -2.36 0.70
N GLU A 280 -20.44 -2.38 -0.60
CA GLU A 280 -20.02 -3.58 -1.35
C GLU A 280 -18.49 -3.61 -1.57
N THR A 281 -17.86 -2.45 -1.74
CA THR A 281 -16.43 -2.31 -2.05
C THR A 281 -15.54 -2.50 -0.81
N LEU A 282 -15.87 -1.83 0.28
CA LEU A 282 -15.05 -1.80 1.50
C LEU A 282 -14.92 -3.17 2.20
N PRO A 283 -15.92 -4.07 2.18
CA PRO A 283 -15.81 -5.41 2.74
C PRO A 283 -14.61 -6.22 2.24
N LEU A 284 -14.31 -6.20 0.93
CA LEU A 284 -13.17 -6.94 0.38
C LEU A 284 -11.83 -6.38 0.86
N ALA A 285 -11.73 -5.06 1.00
CA ALA A 285 -10.55 -4.40 1.55
C ALA A 285 -10.29 -4.82 3.01
N LEU A 286 -11.34 -4.80 3.85
CA LEU A 286 -11.26 -5.24 5.25
C LEU A 286 -10.88 -6.72 5.34
N GLY A 287 -11.57 -7.58 4.58
CA GLY A 287 -11.30 -9.01 4.55
C GLY A 287 -9.88 -9.34 4.09
N ALA A 288 -9.33 -8.61 3.11
CA ALA A 288 -7.96 -8.77 2.64
C ALA A 288 -6.94 -8.36 3.71
N GLY A 289 -7.16 -7.22 4.38
CA GLY A 289 -6.30 -6.76 5.47
C GLY A 289 -6.22 -7.75 6.62
N VAL A 290 -7.36 -8.31 7.06
CA VAL A 290 -7.42 -9.30 8.14
C VAL A 290 -6.85 -10.66 7.70
N ALA A 291 -7.15 -11.11 6.48
CA ALA A 291 -6.60 -12.37 5.96
C ALA A 291 -5.06 -12.34 5.86
N ASN A 292 -4.47 -11.17 5.57
CA ASN A 292 -3.02 -10.98 5.66
C ASN A 292 -2.55 -11.11 7.12
N ALA A 293 -3.24 -10.50 8.07
CA ALA A 293 -2.86 -10.55 9.49
C ALA A 293 -2.87 -11.97 10.09
N GLU A 294 -3.57 -12.92 9.48
CA GLU A 294 -3.58 -14.33 9.88
C GLU A 294 -2.32 -15.11 9.42
N ARG A 295 -1.45 -14.51 8.60
CA ARG A 295 -0.28 -15.17 7.99
C ARG A 295 0.99 -14.33 8.12
N ALA A 296 2.11 -15.01 8.35
CA ALA A 296 3.43 -14.38 8.30
C ALA A 296 3.76 -13.93 6.87
N GLY A 297 4.24 -12.69 6.74
CA GLY A 297 4.65 -12.07 5.48
C GLY A 297 3.65 -11.04 4.93
N ALA A 298 4.19 -9.90 4.50
CA ALA A 298 3.40 -8.79 3.99
C ALA A 298 2.81 -9.09 2.59
N GLY A 299 1.54 -8.73 2.38
CA GLY A 299 0.83 -8.98 1.12
C GLY A 299 0.47 -10.46 0.89
N LYS A 300 0.68 -11.33 1.87
CA LYS A 300 0.32 -12.76 1.81
C LYS A 300 -1.04 -13.02 2.44
N LEU A 301 -1.98 -13.48 1.66
CA LEU A 301 -3.33 -13.79 2.13
C LEU A 301 -3.90 -15.02 1.40
N ASP A 302 -4.89 -15.64 2.02
CA ASP A 302 -5.71 -16.66 1.36
C ASP A 302 -6.92 -15.97 0.72
N PRO A 303 -7.12 -16.06 -0.61
CA PRO A 303 -8.22 -15.35 -1.26
C PRO A 303 -9.61 -15.86 -0.89
N ARG A 304 -9.74 -17.15 -0.52
CA ARG A 304 -11.01 -17.71 -0.03
C ARG A 304 -11.32 -17.17 1.37
N ARG A 305 -10.28 -17.12 2.23
CA ARG A 305 -10.40 -16.57 3.58
C ARG A 305 -10.73 -15.08 3.54
N ALA A 306 -10.07 -14.29 2.70
CA ALA A 306 -10.37 -12.88 2.52
C ALA A 306 -11.83 -12.64 2.13
N ARG A 307 -12.38 -13.41 1.18
CA ARG A 307 -13.79 -13.32 0.78
C ARG A 307 -14.74 -13.76 1.88
N ALA A 308 -14.42 -14.82 2.63
CA ALA A 308 -15.21 -15.27 3.76
C ALA A 308 -15.24 -14.24 4.91
N LEU A 309 -14.13 -13.54 5.13
CA LEU A 309 -14.03 -12.43 6.07
C LEU A 309 -14.79 -11.19 5.58
N ALA A 310 -14.70 -10.88 4.30
CA ALA A 310 -15.45 -9.80 3.69
C ALA A 310 -16.97 -9.94 3.92
N ALA A 311 -17.50 -11.17 3.85
CA ALA A 311 -18.91 -11.43 4.13
C ALA A 311 -19.34 -11.19 5.59
N GLN A 312 -18.38 -11.04 6.51
CA GLN A 312 -18.61 -10.74 7.93
C GLN A 312 -18.36 -9.26 8.27
N ALA A 313 -17.82 -8.50 7.33
CA ALA A 313 -17.54 -7.08 7.54
C ALA A 313 -18.84 -6.29 7.69
N VAL A 314 -18.83 -5.36 8.64
CA VAL A 314 -19.91 -4.39 8.84
C VAL A 314 -19.49 -3.05 8.26
N VAL A 315 -20.24 -2.54 7.30
CA VAL A 315 -20.02 -1.23 6.69
C VAL A 315 -21.28 -0.41 6.79
N ALA A 316 -21.21 0.75 7.40
CA ALA A 316 -22.34 1.63 7.64
C ALA A 316 -21.95 3.10 7.44
N ARG A 317 -22.93 3.96 7.12
CA ARG A 317 -22.80 5.41 7.21
C ARG A 317 -22.69 5.82 8.68
N ALA A 318 -21.81 6.79 9.00
CA ALA A 318 -21.45 7.18 10.35
C ALA A 318 -21.61 8.69 10.62
#